data_7db0ef467979bad4277a64004deefae2
#
_entry.id   7db0ef467979bad4277a64004deefae2
#
_cell.length_a   1.000
_cell.length_b   1.000
_cell.length_c   1.000
_cell.angle_alpha   90.00
_cell.angle_beta   90.00
_cell.angle_gamma   90.00
#
_symmetry.space_group_name_H-M   'P 1'
#
loop_
_entity.id
_entity.type
_entity.pdbx_description
1 polymer ?
#
loop_
_entity_poly.entity_id
_entity_poly.type
_entity_poly.pdbx_seq_one_letter_code
_entity_poly.pdbx_strand_id
1 'polypeptide(L)'
;MLFNSVDFLIFFPIVTLIYFLIPHKIRYIWLLVCSYYFYMCWNAQYALLLFASTFITWLSGIAIDNAAKKEEGTDRTRSKGIVAISLVLNLTLLFFFKYANFTIENLNALLADTGVTIRVPKLDLLLPVGISFYIFQALSYTIDVYRGDVQVERNLLRYMVFVSFFPQLVAGPIERSSRLLGQFYEKHRFSFDRMVQGLMLMLWGYFQKMVVADRLSVLVDQVFNYSSYYQGFTILIGALFFAVQVYCDFAGYSTIAVGAAQIMGFDLMENFHQPYFATSVADFWRRWHISLSTWFRDYLYIPLGGNRNGKWAKYRNIMIVFLTSGLWHGANWTYVIWGGLNGLYQVIGAQTKKLRAGCRRLFGVRENTGSGRLLATVITFLLVAFSWIFFRAATLEDALTVIRQLFSSFNPWVLFDGTLYTLGLSMVDFWIGVLAILTIFAVDLLHEKNVRIRQWVLEQNWMFRWVLYFVALFVILIFGFYGPNYDAAQFIYFQF
;
A
#
# COMPACT_ATOMS: atom_id res chain seq x y z
N MET A 1 8.64 -3.79 -14.88
CA MET A 1 8.06 -2.63 -15.62
C MET A 1 7.27 -1.80 -14.62
N LEU A 2 7.28 -0.47 -14.75
CA LEU A 2 6.52 0.45 -13.87
C LEU A 2 5.35 1.07 -14.63
N PHE A 3 4.25 1.39 -13.93
CA PHE A 3 3.08 1.99 -14.59
C PHE A 3 3.36 3.39 -15.19
N ASN A 4 4.27 4.14 -14.60
CA ASN A 4 4.69 5.47 -15.09
C ASN A 4 5.86 5.42 -16.09
N SER A 5 6.17 4.25 -16.66
CA SER A 5 7.19 4.10 -17.71
C SER A 5 6.58 4.16 -19.12
N VAL A 6 7.39 4.58 -20.09
CA VAL A 6 7.02 4.54 -21.51
C VAL A 6 6.72 3.10 -21.97
N ASP A 7 7.48 2.13 -21.44
CA ASP A 7 7.26 0.71 -21.73
C ASP A 7 5.84 0.27 -21.37
N PHE A 8 5.30 0.74 -20.24
CA PHE A 8 3.94 0.41 -19.84
C PHE A 8 2.89 1.09 -20.74
N LEU A 9 3.13 2.33 -21.15
CA LEU A 9 2.23 3.04 -22.07
C LEU A 9 2.11 2.36 -23.42
N ILE A 10 3.14 1.62 -23.87
CA ILE A 10 3.12 0.79 -25.09
C ILE A 10 2.54 -0.59 -24.79
N PHE A 11 3.01 -1.23 -23.72
CA PHE A 11 2.61 -2.58 -23.31
C PHE A 11 1.10 -2.71 -23.06
N PHE A 12 0.53 -1.81 -22.28
CA PHE A 12 -0.85 -1.92 -21.81
C PHE A 12 -1.89 -1.88 -22.94
N PRO A 13 -1.84 -0.95 -23.91
CA PRO A 13 -2.74 -0.96 -25.06
C PRO A 13 -2.63 -2.24 -25.91
N ILE A 14 -1.41 -2.73 -26.15
CA ILE A 14 -1.17 -3.96 -26.91
C ILE A 14 -1.80 -5.16 -26.20
N VAL A 15 -1.53 -5.30 -24.89
CA VAL A 15 -2.07 -6.39 -24.08
C VAL A 15 -3.59 -6.36 -24.07
N THR A 16 -4.19 -5.19 -23.89
CA THR A 16 -5.64 -5.01 -23.84
C THR A 16 -6.30 -5.30 -25.21
N LEU A 17 -5.70 -4.82 -26.29
CA LEU A 17 -6.21 -5.07 -27.66
C LEU A 17 -6.23 -6.57 -27.97
N ILE A 18 -5.10 -7.25 -27.78
CA ILE A 18 -4.98 -8.69 -28.03
C ILE A 18 -5.93 -9.47 -27.09
N TYR A 19 -6.06 -9.08 -25.83
CA TYR A 19 -6.97 -9.71 -24.88
C TYR A 19 -8.42 -9.77 -25.39
N PHE A 20 -8.93 -8.70 -26.01
CA PHE A 20 -10.28 -8.68 -26.54
C PHE A 20 -10.41 -9.37 -27.90
N LEU A 21 -9.34 -9.44 -28.70
CA LEU A 21 -9.33 -10.09 -30.02
C LEU A 21 -9.29 -11.62 -29.95
N ILE A 22 -8.60 -12.18 -28.95
CA ILE A 22 -8.44 -13.63 -28.83
C ILE A 22 -9.68 -14.30 -28.21
N PRO A 23 -9.91 -15.62 -28.53
CA PRO A 23 -10.98 -16.40 -27.92
C PRO A 23 -10.90 -16.44 -26.39
N HIS A 24 -12.06 -16.34 -25.73
CA HIS A 24 -12.16 -16.34 -24.27
C HIS A 24 -11.40 -17.50 -23.59
N LYS A 25 -11.43 -18.70 -24.21
CA LYS A 25 -10.81 -19.92 -23.65
C LYS A 25 -9.31 -19.81 -23.41
N ILE A 26 -8.60 -18.91 -24.10
CA ILE A 26 -7.14 -18.73 -24.00
C ILE A 26 -6.74 -17.38 -23.40
N ARG A 27 -7.70 -16.51 -23.05
CA ARG A 27 -7.42 -15.16 -22.49
C ARG A 27 -6.59 -15.21 -21.21
N TYR A 28 -6.88 -16.15 -20.32
CA TYR A 28 -6.12 -16.30 -19.09
C TYR A 28 -4.66 -16.70 -19.33
N ILE A 29 -4.39 -17.47 -20.41
CA ILE A 29 -3.01 -17.83 -20.79
C ILE A 29 -2.29 -16.57 -21.31
N TRP A 30 -2.96 -15.77 -22.13
CA TRP A 30 -2.42 -14.48 -22.59
C TRP A 30 -2.08 -13.56 -21.42
N LEU A 31 -3.01 -13.38 -20.48
CA LEU A 31 -2.77 -12.58 -19.26
C LEU A 31 -1.61 -13.15 -18.44
N LEU A 32 -1.47 -14.47 -18.33
CA LEU A 32 -0.37 -15.10 -17.63
C LEU A 32 0.97 -14.76 -18.29
N VAL A 33 1.09 -14.91 -19.59
CA VAL A 33 2.32 -14.58 -20.34
C VAL A 33 2.66 -13.10 -20.17
N CYS A 34 1.69 -12.22 -20.31
CA CYS A 34 1.89 -10.78 -20.12
C CYS A 34 2.27 -10.42 -18.69
N SER A 35 1.70 -11.08 -17.68
CA SER A 35 2.01 -10.84 -16.27
C SER A 35 3.44 -11.27 -15.91
N TYR A 36 3.87 -12.44 -16.39
CA TYR A 36 5.24 -12.89 -16.20
C TYR A 36 6.24 -12.00 -16.96
N TYR A 37 5.93 -11.60 -18.19
CA TYR A 37 6.74 -10.64 -18.94
C TYR A 37 6.87 -9.31 -18.17
N PHE A 38 5.76 -8.75 -17.70
CA PHE A 38 5.74 -7.53 -16.91
C PHE A 38 6.65 -7.62 -15.66
N TYR A 39 6.60 -8.76 -14.97
CA TYR A 39 7.43 -9.01 -13.80
C TYR A 39 8.90 -9.19 -14.16
N MET A 40 9.20 -9.95 -15.20
CA MET A 40 10.56 -10.22 -15.67
C MET A 40 11.29 -8.98 -16.19
N CYS A 41 10.57 -7.93 -16.61
CA CYS A 41 11.19 -6.63 -16.94
C CYS A 41 11.95 -6.00 -15.74
N TRP A 42 11.68 -6.42 -14.52
CA TRP A 42 12.46 -6.03 -13.36
C TRP A 42 13.69 -6.94 -13.16
N ASN A 43 13.44 -8.22 -12.96
CA ASN A 43 14.48 -9.26 -12.88
C ASN A 43 13.88 -10.63 -13.21
N ALA A 44 14.34 -11.23 -14.29
CA ALA A 44 13.81 -12.49 -14.79
C ALA A 44 13.99 -13.66 -13.82
N GLN A 45 15.07 -13.66 -13.02
CA GLN A 45 15.35 -14.74 -12.06
C GLN A 45 14.29 -14.83 -10.96
N TYR A 46 13.69 -13.71 -10.57
CA TYR A 46 12.67 -13.69 -9.52
C TYR A 46 11.32 -14.23 -9.97
N ALA A 47 11.10 -14.39 -11.29
CA ALA A 47 9.93 -15.11 -11.79
C ALA A 47 9.88 -16.56 -11.29
N LEU A 48 11.04 -17.17 -11.00
CA LEU A 48 11.12 -18.51 -10.39
C LEU A 48 10.60 -18.52 -8.95
N LEU A 49 10.85 -17.47 -8.17
CA LEU A 49 10.32 -17.35 -6.81
C LEU A 49 8.81 -17.15 -6.81
N LEU A 50 8.32 -16.30 -7.70
CA LEU A 50 6.89 -16.12 -7.92
C LEU A 50 6.23 -17.45 -8.31
N PHE A 51 6.83 -18.20 -9.24
CA PHE A 51 6.36 -19.52 -9.63
C PHE A 51 6.39 -20.51 -8.46
N ALA A 52 7.51 -20.58 -7.71
CA ALA A 52 7.66 -21.52 -6.59
C ALA A 52 6.60 -21.29 -5.50
N SER A 53 6.40 -20.02 -5.07
CA SER A 53 5.36 -19.67 -4.11
C SER A 53 3.96 -20.02 -4.62
N THR A 54 3.67 -19.71 -5.88
CA THR A 54 2.41 -20.04 -6.54
C THR A 54 2.17 -21.54 -6.62
N PHE A 55 3.18 -22.30 -7.01
CA PHE A 55 3.08 -23.76 -7.13
C PHE A 55 2.88 -24.44 -5.77
N ILE A 56 3.62 -24.02 -4.74
CA ILE A 56 3.49 -24.53 -3.37
C ILE A 56 2.04 -24.33 -2.88
N THR A 57 1.49 -23.13 -3.04
CA THR A 57 0.14 -22.82 -2.53
C THR A 57 -0.97 -23.47 -3.35
N TRP A 58 -0.81 -23.60 -4.66
CA TRP A 58 -1.71 -24.36 -5.52
C TRP A 58 -1.76 -25.83 -5.15
N LEU A 59 -0.59 -26.48 -5.00
CA LEU A 59 -0.48 -27.86 -4.59
C LEU A 59 -1.05 -28.09 -3.19
N SER A 60 -0.81 -27.15 -2.28
CA SER A 60 -1.37 -27.17 -0.92
C SER A 60 -2.90 -27.11 -0.96
N GLY A 61 -3.49 -26.28 -1.81
CA GLY A 61 -4.94 -26.23 -1.99
C GLY A 61 -5.54 -27.58 -2.43
N ILE A 62 -4.92 -28.25 -3.41
CA ILE A 62 -5.33 -29.59 -3.87
C ILE A 62 -5.16 -30.62 -2.74
N ALA A 63 -4.05 -30.57 -2.02
CA ALA A 63 -3.76 -31.50 -0.93
C ALA A 63 -4.77 -31.33 0.22
N ILE A 64 -5.16 -30.10 0.56
CA ILE A 64 -6.18 -29.77 1.58
C ILE A 64 -7.54 -30.34 1.15
N ASP A 65 -7.98 -30.10 -0.10
CA ASP A 65 -9.25 -30.62 -0.61
C ASP A 65 -9.30 -32.15 -0.58
N ASN A 66 -8.19 -32.80 -0.96
CA ASN A 66 -8.07 -34.27 -0.92
C ASN A 66 -8.02 -34.83 0.53
N ALA A 67 -7.37 -34.11 1.46
CA ALA A 67 -7.33 -34.48 2.87
C ALA A 67 -8.68 -34.31 3.51
N ALA A 68 -9.36 -33.19 3.28
CA ALA A 68 -10.69 -32.91 3.82
C ALA A 68 -11.74 -33.93 3.41
N LYS A 69 -11.64 -34.52 2.22
CA LYS A 69 -12.51 -35.62 1.75
C LYS A 69 -12.28 -36.94 2.46
N LYS A 70 -11.14 -37.13 3.12
CA LYS A 70 -10.75 -38.34 3.85
C LYS A 70 -10.86 -38.20 5.37
N GLU A 71 -11.01 -36.94 5.84
CA GLU A 71 -11.16 -36.62 7.24
C GLU A 71 -12.64 -36.76 7.65
N GLU A 72 -12.90 -37.49 8.73
CA GLU A 72 -14.27 -37.72 9.26
C GLU A 72 -14.58 -36.69 10.35
N GLY A 73 -15.77 -36.11 10.30
CA GLY A 73 -16.27 -35.20 11.32
C GLY A 73 -15.48 -33.89 11.49
N THR A 74 -15.08 -33.60 12.73
CA THR A 74 -14.36 -32.34 13.07
C THR A 74 -12.84 -32.50 13.07
N ASP A 75 -12.31 -33.70 12.86
CA ASP A 75 -10.87 -33.92 12.82
C ASP A 75 -10.29 -33.46 11.48
N ARG A 76 -9.59 -32.31 11.50
CA ARG A 76 -8.91 -31.69 10.36
C ARG A 76 -7.38 -31.64 10.54
N THR A 77 -6.81 -32.62 11.22
CA THR A 77 -5.42 -32.64 11.61
C THR A 77 -4.48 -32.64 10.39
N ARG A 78 -4.79 -33.45 9.36
CA ARG A 78 -4.00 -33.50 8.11
C ARG A 78 -4.09 -32.19 7.34
N SER A 79 -5.31 -31.67 7.16
CA SER A 79 -5.53 -30.40 6.49
C SER A 79 -4.82 -29.25 7.20
N LYS A 80 -4.82 -29.20 8.54
CA LYS A 80 -4.05 -28.23 9.34
C LYS A 80 -2.53 -28.37 9.12
N GLY A 81 -2.03 -29.60 9.08
CA GLY A 81 -0.62 -29.89 8.80
C GLY A 81 -0.18 -29.35 7.44
N ILE A 82 -1.00 -29.53 6.39
CA ILE A 82 -0.73 -29.01 5.04
C ILE A 82 -0.70 -27.48 5.04
N VAL A 83 -1.67 -26.84 5.70
CA VAL A 83 -1.68 -25.36 5.85
C VAL A 83 -0.41 -24.90 6.55
N ALA A 84 -0.02 -25.53 7.66
CA ALA A 84 1.19 -25.17 8.41
C ALA A 84 2.45 -25.29 7.54
N ILE A 85 2.60 -26.38 6.77
CA ILE A 85 3.73 -26.58 5.84
C ILE A 85 3.72 -25.49 4.77
N SER A 86 2.59 -25.19 4.16
CA SER A 86 2.47 -24.13 3.15
C SER A 86 2.87 -22.76 3.70
N LEU A 87 2.40 -22.43 4.92
CA LEU A 87 2.76 -21.19 5.62
C LEU A 87 4.26 -21.16 5.89
N VAL A 88 4.84 -22.21 6.46
CA VAL A 88 6.28 -22.27 6.77
C VAL A 88 7.11 -22.09 5.51
N LEU A 89 6.83 -22.82 4.42
CA LEU A 89 7.59 -22.70 3.17
C LEU A 89 7.54 -21.28 2.59
N ASN A 90 6.36 -20.68 2.49
CA ASN A 90 6.21 -19.33 1.93
C ASN A 90 6.80 -18.24 2.85
N LEU A 91 6.62 -18.37 4.17
CA LEU A 91 7.20 -17.43 5.13
C LEU A 91 8.73 -17.61 5.22
N THR A 92 9.28 -18.80 4.98
CA THR A 92 10.74 -19.02 4.87
C THR A 92 11.29 -18.32 3.64
N LEU A 93 10.61 -18.40 2.48
CA LEU A 93 11.00 -17.62 1.30
C LEU A 93 11.02 -16.12 1.61
N LEU A 94 9.95 -15.61 2.24
CA LEU A 94 9.87 -14.21 2.65
C LEU A 94 10.96 -13.83 3.65
N PHE A 95 11.22 -14.67 4.64
CA PHE A 95 12.25 -14.46 5.65
C PHE A 95 13.64 -14.38 5.00
N PHE A 96 13.97 -15.30 4.11
CA PHE A 96 15.29 -15.36 3.51
C PHE A 96 15.61 -14.12 2.69
N PHE A 97 14.67 -13.64 1.86
CA PHE A 97 14.91 -12.48 1.00
C PHE A 97 14.72 -11.14 1.72
N LYS A 98 13.88 -11.06 2.74
CA LYS A 98 13.54 -9.78 3.39
C LYS A 98 14.17 -9.62 4.78
N TYR A 99 14.25 -10.68 5.59
CA TYR A 99 14.60 -10.56 7.00
C TYR A 99 15.96 -11.15 7.37
N ALA A 100 16.60 -11.94 6.51
CA ALA A 100 17.87 -12.59 6.83
C ALA A 100 18.95 -11.57 7.23
N ASN A 101 19.16 -10.53 6.43
CA ASN A 101 20.19 -9.51 6.72
C ASN A 101 19.86 -8.71 7.98
N PHE A 102 18.59 -8.38 8.23
CA PHE A 102 18.17 -7.73 9.47
C PHE A 102 18.47 -8.62 10.70
N THR A 103 18.21 -9.93 10.59
CA THR A 103 18.52 -10.88 11.66
C THR A 103 20.03 -10.99 11.87
N ILE A 104 20.82 -11.03 10.80
CA ILE A 104 22.28 -11.07 10.84
C ILE A 104 22.84 -9.82 11.49
N GLU A 105 22.32 -8.62 11.16
CA GLU A 105 22.74 -7.35 11.76
C GLU A 105 22.48 -7.32 13.27
N ASN A 106 21.28 -7.72 13.68
CA ASN A 106 20.94 -7.76 15.12
C ASN A 106 21.77 -8.82 15.86
N LEU A 107 22.03 -9.99 15.24
CA LEU A 107 22.89 -11.00 15.81
C LEU A 107 24.33 -10.50 15.97
N ASN A 108 24.87 -9.86 14.94
CA ASN A 108 26.23 -9.29 15.00
C ASN A 108 26.35 -8.19 16.04
N ALA A 109 25.33 -7.36 16.23
CA ALA A 109 25.30 -6.37 17.30
C ALA A 109 25.32 -7.04 18.68
N LEU A 110 24.47 -8.05 18.88
CA LEU A 110 24.44 -8.82 20.13
C LEU A 110 25.77 -9.52 20.43
N LEU A 111 26.40 -10.14 19.42
CA LEU A 111 27.72 -10.78 19.56
C LEU A 111 28.80 -9.75 19.95
N ALA A 112 28.79 -8.58 19.32
CA ALA A 112 29.73 -7.50 19.66
C ALA A 112 29.56 -7.03 21.12
N ASP A 113 28.32 -6.87 21.60
CA ASP A 113 28.02 -6.48 22.97
C ASP A 113 28.49 -7.53 24.01
N THR A 114 28.53 -8.81 23.61
CA THR A 114 29.05 -9.90 24.48
C THR A 114 30.56 -10.13 24.34
N GLY A 115 31.28 -9.30 23.56
CA GLY A 115 32.73 -9.39 23.36
C GLY A 115 33.16 -10.46 22.36
N VAL A 116 32.22 -11.07 21.63
CA VAL A 116 32.50 -12.06 20.60
C VAL A 116 32.92 -11.37 19.30
N THR A 117 34.07 -11.66 18.76
CA THR A 117 34.64 -11.05 17.56
C THR A 117 34.16 -11.68 16.24
N ILE A 118 33.43 -12.81 16.33
CA ILE A 118 32.88 -13.50 15.14
C ILE A 118 31.77 -12.63 14.55
N ARG A 119 31.85 -12.39 13.24
CA ARG A 119 30.81 -11.72 12.46
C ARG A 119 30.25 -12.63 11.40
N VAL A 120 28.92 -12.76 11.36
CA VAL A 120 28.20 -13.45 10.29
C VAL A 120 28.15 -12.51 9.10
N PRO A 121 28.60 -12.92 7.89
CA PRO A 121 28.54 -12.07 6.71
C PRO A 121 27.07 -11.83 6.27
N LYS A 122 26.80 -10.64 5.74
CA LYS A 122 25.51 -10.34 5.11
C LYS A 122 25.38 -11.12 3.80
N LEU A 123 24.15 -11.45 3.46
CA LEU A 123 23.81 -12.09 2.18
C LEU A 123 23.67 -11.02 1.10
N ASP A 124 24.28 -11.24 -0.05
CA ASP A 124 24.09 -10.38 -1.23
C ASP A 124 22.81 -10.80 -1.99
N LEU A 125 21.69 -10.40 -1.45
CA LEU A 125 20.36 -10.71 -1.99
C LEU A 125 19.62 -9.43 -2.31
N LEU A 126 19.23 -9.25 -3.56
CA LEU A 126 18.28 -8.21 -3.94
C LEU A 126 16.87 -8.63 -3.52
N LEU A 127 16.13 -7.71 -2.93
CA LEU A 127 14.74 -7.95 -2.53
C LEU A 127 13.85 -8.05 -3.79
N PRO A 128 13.14 -9.19 -3.99
CA PRO A 128 12.22 -9.33 -5.11
C PRO A 128 11.02 -8.37 -4.94
N VAL A 129 10.77 -7.53 -5.94
CA VAL A 129 9.65 -6.59 -5.92
C VAL A 129 8.32 -7.33 -5.78
N GLY A 130 7.46 -6.84 -4.88
CA GLY A 130 6.14 -7.41 -4.65
C GLY A 130 6.11 -8.74 -3.89
N ILE A 131 7.26 -9.28 -3.40
CA ILE A 131 7.29 -10.58 -2.71
C ILE A 131 6.32 -10.64 -1.53
N SER A 132 6.23 -9.60 -0.74
CA SER A 132 5.31 -9.51 0.40
C SER A 132 3.85 -9.53 -0.04
N PHE A 133 3.52 -8.94 -1.19
CA PHE A 133 2.17 -8.86 -1.74
C PHE A 133 1.70 -10.22 -2.28
N TYR A 134 2.48 -10.83 -3.19
CA TYR A 134 2.06 -12.09 -3.80
C TYR A 134 2.10 -13.26 -2.82
N ILE A 135 3.02 -13.28 -1.84
CA ILE A 135 3.01 -14.30 -0.78
C ILE A 135 1.74 -14.17 0.07
N PHE A 136 1.35 -12.97 0.50
CA PHE A 136 0.13 -12.78 1.29
C PHE A 136 -1.12 -13.17 0.49
N GLN A 137 -1.16 -12.86 -0.80
CA GLN A 137 -2.26 -13.27 -1.67
C GLN A 137 -2.32 -14.80 -1.82
N ALA A 138 -1.19 -15.45 -2.08
CA ALA A 138 -1.10 -16.89 -2.23
C ALA A 138 -1.44 -17.64 -0.92
N LEU A 139 -0.96 -17.14 0.23
CA LEU A 139 -1.30 -17.70 1.55
C LEU A 139 -2.76 -17.54 1.90
N SER A 140 -3.41 -16.40 1.52
CA SER A 140 -4.84 -16.22 1.76
C SER A 140 -5.67 -17.31 1.07
N TYR A 141 -5.32 -17.67 -0.18
CA TYR A 141 -5.99 -18.77 -0.88
C TYR A 141 -5.85 -20.11 -0.14
N THR A 142 -4.65 -20.47 0.33
CA THR A 142 -4.44 -21.71 1.08
C THR A 142 -5.32 -21.77 2.33
N ILE A 143 -5.41 -20.66 3.06
CA ILE A 143 -6.24 -20.56 4.28
C ILE A 143 -7.74 -20.58 3.93
N ASP A 144 -8.15 -19.89 2.85
CA ASP A 144 -9.56 -19.83 2.43
C ASP A 144 -10.07 -21.22 1.95
N VAL A 145 -9.23 -21.98 1.23
CA VAL A 145 -9.54 -23.37 0.86
C VAL A 145 -9.69 -24.24 2.11
N TYR A 146 -8.77 -24.10 3.10
CA TYR A 146 -8.87 -24.85 4.36
C TYR A 146 -10.14 -24.50 5.15
N ARG A 147 -10.57 -23.23 5.15
CA ARG A 147 -11.81 -22.78 5.79
C ARG A 147 -13.07 -23.26 5.06
N GLY A 148 -12.95 -23.59 3.78
CA GLY A 148 -14.08 -23.88 2.88
C GLY A 148 -14.73 -22.63 2.30
N ASP A 149 -14.08 -21.46 2.43
CA ASP A 149 -14.57 -20.18 1.91
C ASP A 149 -14.43 -20.10 0.39
N VAL A 150 -13.50 -20.89 -0.20
CA VAL A 150 -13.23 -20.92 -1.64
C VAL A 150 -13.04 -22.38 -2.09
N GLN A 151 -13.60 -22.70 -3.26
CA GLN A 151 -13.34 -23.99 -3.91
C GLN A 151 -11.90 -24.07 -4.43
N VAL A 152 -11.32 -25.27 -4.40
CA VAL A 152 -9.97 -25.48 -4.87
C VAL A 152 -9.87 -25.25 -6.40
N GLU A 153 -8.90 -24.42 -6.81
CA GLU A 153 -8.58 -24.24 -8.22
C GLU A 153 -7.68 -25.37 -8.71
N ARG A 154 -8.16 -26.14 -9.65
CA ARG A 154 -7.40 -27.29 -10.20
C ARG A 154 -6.56 -26.93 -11.41
N ASN A 155 -6.88 -25.81 -12.08
CA ASN A 155 -6.11 -25.34 -13.23
C ASN A 155 -4.94 -24.47 -12.75
N LEU A 156 -3.73 -25.03 -12.80
CA LEU A 156 -2.50 -24.32 -12.40
C LEU A 156 -2.33 -22.97 -13.11
N LEU A 157 -2.57 -22.92 -14.43
CA LEU A 157 -2.36 -21.68 -15.19
C LEU A 157 -3.34 -20.57 -14.78
N ARG A 158 -4.59 -20.90 -14.43
CA ARG A 158 -5.52 -19.92 -13.88
C ARG A 158 -5.12 -19.46 -12.50
N TYR A 159 -4.67 -20.37 -11.66
CA TYR A 159 -4.15 -20.02 -10.36
C TYR A 159 -2.88 -19.16 -10.47
N MET A 160 -1.99 -19.47 -11.40
CA MET A 160 -0.80 -18.65 -11.68
C MET A 160 -1.18 -17.22 -12.10
N VAL A 161 -2.15 -17.04 -13.01
CA VAL A 161 -2.56 -15.67 -13.38
C VAL A 161 -3.22 -14.94 -12.22
N PHE A 162 -3.98 -15.62 -11.37
CA PHE A 162 -4.54 -15.01 -10.16
C PHE A 162 -3.46 -14.42 -9.26
N VAL A 163 -2.37 -15.15 -9.01
CA VAL A 163 -1.27 -14.66 -8.15
C VAL A 163 -0.43 -13.60 -8.86
N SER A 164 -0.20 -13.75 -10.17
CA SER A 164 0.73 -12.92 -10.94
C SER A 164 0.07 -11.80 -11.75
N PHE A 165 -1.24 -11.58 -11.66
CA PHE A 165 -1.99 -10.63 -12.49
C PHE A 165 -1.35 -9.24 -12.47
N PHE A 166 -0.79 -8.80 -13.60
CA PHE A 166 0.13 -7.66 -13.66
C PHE A 166 -0.43 -6.34 -13.08
N PRO A 167 -1.74 -6.03 -13.16
CA PRO A 167 -2.23 -4.80 -12.56
C PRO A 167 -2.05 -4.74 -11.05
N GLN A 168 -2.16 -5.88 -10.35
CA GLN A 168 -2.06 -5.92 -8.89
C GLN A 168 -0.68 -6.34 -8.34
N LEU A 169 0.12 -7.07 -9.17
CA LEU A 169 1.27 -7.86 -8.71
C LEU A 169 2.31 -7.08 -7.91
N VAL A 170 2.60 -5.85 -8.29
CA VAL A 170 3.72 -5.07 -7.73
C VAL A 170 3.30 -4.26 -6.50
N ALA A 171 2.25 -3.46 -6.62
CA ALA A 171 1.72 -2.61 -5.55
C ALA A 171 0.22 -2.32 -5.72
N GLY A 172 -0.48 -3.18 -6.41
CA GLY A 172 -1.93 -3.17 -6.46
C GLY A 172 -2.55 -3.67 -5.15
N PRO A 173 -3.87 -3.71 -5.06
CA PRO A 173 -4.55 -4.28 -3.90
C PRO A 173 -4.22 -5.76 -3.70
N ILE A 174 -4.06 -6.22 -2.45
CA ILE A 174 -3.91 -7.65 -2.12
C ILE A 174 -5.28 -8.31 -2.29
N GLU A 175 -5.50 -8.90 -3.46
CA GLU A 175 -6.80 -9.47 -3.82
C GLU A 175 -7.11 -10.78 -3.11
N ARG A 176 -8.40 -11.01 -2.88
CA ARG A 176 -8.90 -12.28 -2.36
C ARG A 176 -9.21 -13.26 -3.48
N SER A 177 -8.92 -14.53 -3.25
CA SER A 177 -9.27 -15.62 -4.18
C SER A 177 -10.78 -15.70 -4.42
N SER A 178 -11.59 -15.49 -3.39
CA SER A 178 -13.05 -15.45 -3.48
C SER A 178 -13.60 -14.35 -4.39
N ARG A 179 -12.81 -13.28 -4.63
CA ARG A 179 -13.24 -12.13 -5.44
C ARG A 179 -12.65 -12.15 -6.86
N LEU A 180 -11.34 -12.38 -6.99
CA LEU A 180 -10.67 -12.23 -8.28
C LEU A 180 -10.62 -13.52 -9.08
N LEU A 181 -10.41 -14.68 -8.43
CA LEU A 181 -10.20 -15.95 -9.15
C LEU A 181 -11.39 -16.32 -10.04
N GLY A 182 -12.61 -16.08 -9.55
CA GLY A 182 -13.85 -16.32 -10.33
C GLY A 182 -13.93 -15.49 -11.61
N GLN A 183 -13.40 -14.27 -11.60
CA GLN A 183 -13.45 -13.37 -12.76
C GLN A 183 -12.67 -13.90 -13.99
N PHE A 184 -11.64 -14.75 -13.78
CA PHE A 184 -10.94 -15.39 -14.91
C PHE A 184 -11.75 -16.46 -15.64
N TYR A 185 -12.90 -16.85 -15.11
CA TYR A 185 -13.87 -17.74 -15.79
C TYR A 185 -14.93 -16.97 -16.54
N GLU A 186 -15.11 -15.68 -16.26
CA GLU A 186 -16.13 -14.85 -16.87
C GLU A 186 -15.71 -14.37 -18.26
N LYS A 187 -16.69 -14.29 -19.17
CA LYS A 187 -16.47 -13.75 -20.52
C LYS A 187 -16.61 -12.24 -20.52
N HIS A 188 -15.52 -11.53 -20.28
CA HIS A 188 -15.50 -10.08 -20.39
C HIS A 188 -15.67 -9.64 -21.86
N ARG A 189 -16.58 -8.70 -22.10
CA ARG A 189 -16.77 -8.04 -23.38
C ARG A 189 -16.19 -6.64 -23.30
N PHE A 190 -15.64 -6.16 -24.43
CA PHE A 190 -15.23 -4.76 -24.50
C PHE A 190 -16.42 -3.83 -24.24
N SER A 191 -16.23 -2.87 -23.37
CA SER A 191 -17.20 -1.83 -23.05
C SER A 191 -16.50 -0.48 -23.09
N PHE A 192 -16.99 0.40 -23.97
CA PHE A 192 -16.45 1.76 -24.09
C PHE A 192 -16.59 2.53 -22.79
N ASP A 193 -17.71 2.38 -22.07
CA ASP A 193 -17.94 3.06 -20.80
C ASP A 193 -16.96 2.60 -19.72
N ARG A 194 -16.69 1.28 -19.63
CA ARG A 194 -15.66 0.76 -18.69
C ARG A 194 -14.27 1.26 -19.06
N MET A 195 -13.95 1.33 -20.35
CA MET A 195 -12.68 1.86 -20.83
C MET A 195 -12.50 3.33 -20.42
N VAL A 196 -13.50 4.18 -20.68
CA VAL A 196 -13.44 5.60 -20.29
C VAL A 196 -13.30 5.77 -18.78
N GLN A 197 -14.09 5.03 -17.99
CA GLN A 197 -14.02 5.08 -16.53
C GLN A 197 -12.65 4.62 -16.02
N GLY A 198 -12.08 3.55 -16.58
CA GLY A 198 -10.75 3.05 -16.23
C GLY A 198 -9.65 4.04 -16.60
N LEU A 199 -9.73 4.68 -17.78
CA LEU A 199 -8.79 5.73 -18.19
C LEU A 199 -8.85 6.95 -17.27
N MET A 200 -10.06 7.36 -16.83
CA MET A 200 -10.22 8.44 -15.85
C MET A 200 -9.53 8.11 -14.51
N LEU A 201 -9.65 6.85 -14.05
CA LEU A 201 -8.93 6.38 -12.87
C LEU A 201 -7.42 6.43 -13.09
N MET A 202 -6.94 5.94 -14.23
CA MET A 202 -5.51 5.97 -14.54
C MET A 202 -4.98 7.41 -14.60
N LEU A 203 -5.70 8.34 -15.24
CA LEU A 203 -5.32 9.76 -15.27
C LEU A 203 -5.24 10.35 -13.86
N TRP A 204 -6.22 10.07 -12.99
CA TRP A 204 -6.18 10.50 -11.60
C TRP A 204 -5.01 9.89 -10.84
N GLY A 205 -4.72 8.61 -11.03
CA GLY A 205 -3.56 7.95 -10.43
C GLY A 205 -2.22 8.52 -10.93
N TYR A 206 -2.10 8.84 -12.22
CA TYR A 206 -0.92 9.52 -12.77
C TYR A 206 -0.75 10.93 -12.19
N PHE A 207 -1.83 11.68 -12.03
CA PHE A 207 -1.77 12.98 -11.35
C PHE A 207 -1.24 12.84 -9.91
N GLN A 208 -1.78 11.91 -9.14
CA GLN A 208 -1.31 11.65 -7.78
C GLN A 208 0.16 11.25 -7.75
N LYS A 209 0.59 10.34 -8.63
CA LYS A 209 1.98 9.84 -8.66
C LYS A 209 2.93 10.89 -9.21
N MET A 210 2.71 11.38 -10.43
CA MET A 210 3.72 12.15 -11.19
C MET A 210 3.69 13.64 -10.86
N VAL A 211 2.53 14.22 -10.59
CA VAL A 211 2.42 15.66 -10.31
C VAL A 211 2.59 15.95 -8.83
N VAL A 212 2.07 15.06 -7.94
CA VAL A 212 2.12 15.29 -6.49
C VAL A 212 3.29 14.53 -5.87
N ALA A 213 3.24 13.20 -5.82
CA ALA A 213 4.17 12.40 -5.02
C ALA A 213 5.62 12.57 -5.43
N ASP A 214 5.93 12.45 -6.73
CA ASP A 214 7.29 12.55 -7.26
C ASP A 214 7.87 13.97 -7.12
N ARG A 215 7.04 14.99 -7.15
CA ARG A 215 7.47 16.37 -6.89
C ARG A 215 7.78 16.59 -5.42
N LEU A 216 6.92 16.14 -4.53
CA LEU A 216 7.12 16.30 -3.09
C LEU A 216 8.32 15.51 -2.58
N SER A 217 8.66 14.37 -3.22
CA SER A 217 9.79 13.54 -2.82
C SER A 217 11.11 14.33 -2.82
N VAL A 218 11.29 15.24 -3.75
CA VAL A 218 12.53 16.06 -3.85
C VAL A 218 12.80 16.84 -2.57
N LEU A 219 11.80 17.56 -2.06
CA LEU A 219 11.91 18.32 -0.81
C LEU A 219 12.00 17.39 0.40
N VAL A 220 11.20 16.31 0.42
CA VAL A 220 11.20 15.34 1.53
C VAL A 220 12.55 14.66 1.63
N ASP A 221 13.15 14.22 0.53
CA ASP A 221 14.45 13.57 0.52
C ASP A 221 15.54 14.53 0.99
N GLN A 222 15.50 15.80 0.58
CA GLN A 222 16.42 16.82 1.05
C GLN A 222 16.32 17.00 2.58
N VAL A 223 15.11 17.13 3.11
CA VAL A 223 14.89 17.37 4.54
C VAL A 223 15.23 16.15 5.38
N PHE A 224 14.82 14.95 4.99
CA PHE A 224 15.04 13.75 5.80
C PHE A 224 16.46 13.20 5.71
N ASN A 225 17.09 13.23 4.52
CA ASN A 225 18.46 12.74 4.36
C ASN A 225 19.50 13.67 4.98
N TYR A 226 19.15 14.94 5.19
CA TYR A 226 20.02 15.96 5.78
C TYR A 226 19.40 16.61 7.02
N SER A 227 18.62 15.86 7.79
CA SER A 227 17.80 16.36 8.89
C SER A 227 18.59 17.11 9.97
N SER A 228 19.86 16.82 10.16
CA SER A 228 20.74 17.53 11.11
C SER A 228 20.98 19.01 10.76
N TYR A 229 20.82 19.40 9.49
CA TYR A 229 20.99 20.78 9.02
C TYR A 229 19.73 21.64 9.09
N TYR A 230 18.56 21.02 9.32
CA TYR A 230 17.27 21.70 9.31
C TYR A 230 16.62 21.67 10.69
N GLN A 231 15.79 22.67 10.97
CA GLN A 231 15.15 22.83 12.29
C GLN A 231 13.70 23.32 12.17
N GLY A 232 12.90 23.05 13.19
CA GLY A 232 11.59 23.65 13.39
C GLY A 232 10.63 23.48 12.21
N PHE A 233 10.20 24.60 11.64
CA PHE A 233 9.21 24.60 10.56
C PHE A 233 9.70 23.94 9.26
N THR A 234 10.99 23.94 8.94
CA THR A 234 11.52 23.21 7.78
C THR A 234 11.27 21.71 7.93
N ILE A 235 11.58 21.16 9.11
CA ILE A 235 11.31 19.75 9.44
C ILE A 235 9.80 19.46 9.42
N LEU A 236 8.99 20.36 9.99
CA LEU A 236 7.53 20.23 10.00
C LEU A 236 6.97 20.12 8.58
N ILE A 237 7.40 21.00 7.68
CA ILE A 237 6.96 20.98 6.28
C ILE A 237 7.41 19.69 5.58
N GLY A 238 8.65 19.25 5.79
CA GLY A 238 9.13 17.98 5.27
C GLY A 238 8.27 16.79 5.75
N ALA A 239 7.91 16.74 7.02
CA ALA A 239 7.06 15.70 7.58
C ALA A 239 5.61 15.74 7.05
N LEU A 240 5.03 16.94 6.90
CA LEU A 240 3.70 17.11 6.31
C LEU A 240 3.69 16.76 4.82
N PHE A 241 4.72 17.16 4.07
CA PHE A 241 4.86 16.81 2.66
C PHE A 241 5.05 15.31 2.49
N PHE A 242 5.80 14.65 3.38
CA PHE A 242 5.92 13.19 3.36
C PHE A 242 4.57 12.50 3.59
N ALA A 243 3.75 12.98 4.51
CA ALA A 243 2.42 12.43 4.72
C ALA A 243 1.56 12.49 3.45
N VAL A 244 1.63 13.58 2.67
CA VAL A 244 0.94 13.68 1.38
C VAL A 244 1.61 12.83 0.30
N GLN A 245 2.95 12.83 0.25
CA GLN A 245 3.73 12.04 -0.69
C GLN A 245 3.39 10.55 -0.58
N VAL A 246 3.48 9.94 0.62
CA VAL A 246 3.22 8.51 0.81
C VAL A 246 1.78 8.14 0.47
N TYR A 247 0.83 9.03 0.71
CA TYR A 247 -0.56 8.84 0.29
C TYR A 247 -0.69 8.85 -1.23
N CYS A 248 -0.21 9.90 -1.88
CA CYS A 248 -0.36 10.07 -3.33
C CYS A 248 0.47 9.05 -4.12
N ASP A 249 1.64 8.65 -3.64
CA ASP A 249 2.49 7.65 -4.27
C ASP A 249 1.77 6.29 -4.32
N PHE A 250 1.28 5.83 -3.18
CA PHE A 250 0.64 4.53 -3.11
C PHE A 250 -0.81 4.54 -3.62
N ALA A 251 -1.61 5.56 -3.31
CA ALA A 251 -2.96 5.68 -3.84
C ALA A 251 -2.94 5.85 -5.36
N GLY A 252 -2.02 6.64 -5.90
CA GLY A 252 -1.84 6.82 -7.34
C GLY A 252 -1.55 5.50 -8.04
N TYR A 253 -0.55 4.76 -7.57
CA TYR A 253 -0.20 3.46 -8.14
C TYR A 253 -1.34 2.45 -8.06
N SER A 254 -2.00 2.36 -6.90
CA SER A 254 -3.16 1.48 -6.71
C SER A 254 -4.35 1.87 -7.61
N THR A 255 -4.57 3.17 -7.82
CA THR A 255 -5.66 3.66 -8.67
C THR A 255 -5.39 3.38 -10.15
N ILE A 256 -4.13 3.49 -10.61
CA ILE A 256 -3.74 3.07 -11.97
C ILE A 256 -3.99 1.57 -12.14
N ALA A 257 -3.61 0.75 -11.14
CA ALA A 257 -3.85 -0.70 -11.16
C ALA A 257 -5.33 -1.05 -11.31
N VAL A 258 -6.19 -0.42 -10.50
CA VAL A 258 -7.65 -0.60 -10.56
C VAL A 258 -8.20 -0.16 -11.93
N GLY A 259 -7.76 1.00 -12.44
CA GLY A 259 -8.17 1.50 -13.75
C GLY A 259 -7.77 0.58 -14.90
N ALA A 260 -6.54 0.09 -14.89
CA ALA A 260 -6.05 -0.85 -15.91
C ALA A 260 -6.82 -2.18 -15.88
N ALA A 261 -7.10 -2.73 -14.70
CA ALA A 261 -7.92 -3.93 -14.56
C ALA A 261 -9.36 -3.69 -15.04
N GLN A 262 -9.95 -2.55 -14.69
CA GLN A 262 -11.31 -2.18 -15.09
C GLN A 262 -11.47 -2.09 -16.61
N ILE A 263 -10.48 -1.56 -17.33
CA ILE A 263 -10.49 -1.51 -18.81
C ILE A 263 -10.59 -2.93 -19.41
N MET A 264 -9.89 -3.89 -18.83
CA MET A 264 -9.93 -5.30 -19.27
C MET A 264 -11.17 -6.07 -18.80
N GLY A 265 -12.00 -5.46 -17.94
CA GLY A 265 -13.23 -6.07 -17.44
C GLY A 265 -13.14 -6.63 -16.02
N PHE A 266 -11.99 -6.52 -15.35
CA PHE A 266 -11.78 -7.00 -13.99
C PHE A 266 -12.06 -5.92 -12.95
N ASP A 267 -12.62 -6.32 -11.81
CA ASP A 267 -12.91 -5.44 -10.68
C ASP A 267 -11.98 -5.77 -9.51
N LEU A 268 -11.02 -4.89 -9.25
CA LEU A 268 -10.12 -4.98 -8.10
C LEU A 268 -10.66 -4.21 -6.89
N MET A 269 -10.13 -4.53 -5.70
CA MET A 269 -10.43 -3.80 -4.46
C MET A 269 -9.86 -2.39 -4.50
N GLU A 270 -10.55 -1.46 -3.84
CA GLU A 270 -9.98 -0.15 -3.55
C GLU A 270 -9.12 -0.20 -2.30
N ASN A 271 -7.98 0.51 -2.32
CA ASN A 271 -7.06 0.56 -1.19
C ASN A 271 -7.24 1.79 -0.30
N PHE A 272 -7.89 2.84 -0.79
CA PHE A 272 -7.98 4.13 -0.10
C PHE A 272 -9.37 4.74 -0.17
N HIS A 273 -9.85 5.28 0.96
CA HIS A 273 -11.08 6.06 1.08
C HIS A 273 -10.83 7.33 1.91
N GLN A 274 -10.28 8.40 1.28
CA GLN A 274 -10.01 9.70 1.89
C GLN A 274 -9.42 9.59 3.31
N PRO A 275 -8.25 8.96 3.49
CA PRO A 275 -7.77 8.55 4.80
C PRO A 275 -7.46 9.71 5.74
N TYR A 276 -7.08 10.87 5.21
CA TYR A 276 -6.76 12.05 6.02
C TYR A 276 -7.99 12.84 6.49
N PHE A 277 -9.20 12.41 6.10
CA PHE A 277 -10.46 12.88 6.69
C PHE A 277 -10.94 12.00 7.87
N ALA A 278 -10.17 11.01 8.27
CA ALA A 278 -10.49 10.15 9.40
C ALA A 278 -10.54 10.93 10.72
N THR A 279 -11.52 10.62 11.57
CA THR A 279 -11.73 11.26 12.86
C THR A 279 -11.11 10.50 14.04
N SER A 280 -10.44 9.39 13.76
CA SER A 280 -9.66 8.59 14.73
C SER A 280 -8.64 7.71 14.00
N VAL A 281 -7.58 7.27 14.70
CA VAL A 281 -6.59 6.36 14.12
C VAL A 281 -7.23 5.02 13.71
N ALA A 282 -8.25 4.54 14.43
CA ALA A 282 -8.99 3.35 14.03
C ALA A 282 -9.82 3.56 12.74
N ASP A 283 -10.34 4.77 12.52
CA ASP A 283 -11.03 5.14 11.29
C ASP A 283 -10.04 5.32 10.14
N PHE A 284 -8.85 5.91 10.40
CA PHE A 284 -7.76 6.01 9.44
C PHE A 284 -7.40 4.64 8.84
N TRP A 285 -7.19 3.61 9.66
CA TRP A 285 -6.84 2.26 9.21
C TRP A 285 -7.98 1.51 8.50
N ARG A 286 -9.23 1.96 8.58
CA ARG A 286 -10.33 1.47 7.73
C ARG A 286 -10.31 2.09 6.33
N ARG A 287 -9.63 3.23 6.17
CA ARG A 287 -9.56 4.03 4.96
C ARG A 287 -8.20 3.96 4.26
N TRP A 288 -7.17 3.49 4.97
CA TRP A 288 -5.79 3.36 4.52
C TRP A 288 -5.45 1.91 4.27
N HIS A 289 -4.88 1.63 3.06
CA HIS A 289 -4.39 0.29 2.67
C HIS A 289 -5.40 -0.82 3.03
N ILE A 290 -6.63 -0.66 2.55
CA ILE A 290 -7.81 -1.44 2.96
C ILE A 290 -7.60 -2.93 2.73
N SER A 291 -6.96 -3.30 1.59
CA SER A 291 -6.70 -4.71 1.27
C SER A 291 -5.76 -5.37 2.30
N LEU A 292 -4.70 -4.68 2.75
CA LEU A 292 -3.79 -5.17 3.79
C LEU A 292 -4.46 -5.17 5.17
N SER A 293 -5.14 -4.08 5.52
CA SER A 293 -5.83 -3.95 6.82
C SER A 293 -6.88 -5.03 7.01
N THR A 294 -7.64 -5.35 5.96
CA THR A 294 -8.60 -6.46 5.98
C THR A 294 -7.90 -7.82 5.98
N TRP A 295 -6.74 -7.95 5.29
CA TRP A 295 -5.94 -9.17 5.34
C TRP A 295 -5.51 -9.49 6.77
N PHE A 296 -4.89 -8.54 7.47
CA PHE A 296 -4.49 -8.72 8.88
C PHE A 296 -5.67 -8.99 9.80
N ARG A 297 -6.82 -8.34 9.57
CA ARG A 297 -8.04 -8.63 10.32
C ARG A 297 -8.46 -10.08 10.17
N ASP A 298 -8.54 -10.57 8.92
CA ASP A 298 -9.15 -11.88 8.61
C ASP A 298 -8.22 -13.06 8.90
N TYR A 299 -6.90 -12.88 8.72
CA TYR A 299 -5.91 -13.95 8.83
C TYR A 299 -5.02 -13.88 10.08
N LEU A 300 -5.02 -12.77 10.81
CA LEU A 300 -4.27 -12.66 12.06
C LEU A 300 -5.15 -12.26 13.24
N TYR A 301 -5.89 -11.14 13.16
CA TYR A 301 -6.65 -10.64 14.30
C TYR A 301 -7.79 -11.58 14.74
N ILE A 302 -8.61 -12.05 13.78
CA ILE A 302 -9.72 -12.96 14.07
C ILE A 302 -9.24 -14.33 14.59
N PRO A 303 -8.22 -14.98 14.00
CA PRO A 303 -7.65 -16.21 14.53
C PRO A 303 -7.06 -16.09 15.94
N LEU A 304 -6.50 -14.93 16.31
CA LEU A 304 -6.03 -14.64 17.68
C LEU A 304 -7.17 -14.48 18.69
N GLY A 305 -8.43 -14.65 18.28
CA GLY A 305 -9.64 -14.48 19.10
C GLY A 305 -10.30 -13.10 18.98
N GLY A 306 -9.72 -12.17 18.22
CA GLY A 306 -10.30 -10.85 17.96
C GLY A 306 -10.58 -10.07 19.26
N ASN A 307 -11.84 -9.67 19.44
CA ASN A 307 -12.33 -8.97 20.63
C ASN A 307 -13.17 -9.85 21.58
N ARG A 308 -13.21 -11.18 21.35
CA ARG A 308 -14.10 -12.11 22.06
C ARG A 308 -13.63 -12.40 23.49
N ASN A 309 -12.33 -12.41 23.73
CA ASN A 309 -11.72 -12.85 25.00
C ASN A 309 -11.42 -11.67 25.95
N GLY A 310 -12.26 -10.62 25.94
CA GLY A 310 -12.14 -9.48 26.84
C GLY A 310 -11.24 -8.36 26.34
N LYS A 311 -11.16 -7.28 27.14
CA LYS A 311 -10.46 -6.04 26.73
C LYS A 311 -8.95 -6.20 26.58
N TRP A 312 -8.31 -6.92 27.47
CA TRP A 312 -6.85 -7.13 27.44
C TRP A 312 -6.42 -7.98 26.26
N ALA A 313 -7.17 -9.06 25.96
CA ALA A 313 -6.93 -9.88 24.78
C ALA A 313 -7.09 -9.04 23.49
N LYS A 314 -8.13 -8.19 23.41
CA LYS A 314 -8.30 -7.24 22.31
C LYS A 314 -7.07 -6.34 22.13
N TYR A 315 -6.55 -5.74 23.21
CA TYR A 315 -5.40 -4.81 23.13
C TYR A 315 -4.13 -5.54 22.73
N ARG A 316 -3.86 -6.71 23.31
CA ARG A 316 -2.77 -7.61 22.89
C ARG A 316 -2.85 -7.92 21.40
N ASN A 317 -4.02 -8.32 20.91
CA ASN A 317 -4.22 -8.71 19.51
C ASN A 317 -4.02 -7.52 18.57
N ILE A 318 -4.45 -6.31 18.94
CA ILE A 318 -4.16 -5.08 18.20
C ILE A 318 -2.65 -4.85 18.13
N MET A 319 -1.93 -4.92 19.26
CA MET A 319 -0.49 -4.73 19.28
C MET A 319 0.24 -5.76 18.41
N ILE A 320 -0.12 -7.05 18.49
CA ILE A 320 0.46 -8.10 17.63
C ILE A 320 0.25 -7.76 16.16
N VAL A 321 -0.98 -7.39 15.76
CA VAL A 321 -1.29 -7.04 14.36
C VAL A 321 -0.44 -5.88 13.88
N PHE A 322 -0.34 -4.80 14.67
CA PHE A 322 0.40 -3.62 14.24
C PHE A 322 1.91 -3.81 14.25
N LEU A 323 2.47 -4.54 15.21
CA LEU A 323 3.89 -4.90 15.21
C LEU A 323 4.23 -5.81 14.02
N THR A 324 3.38 -6.79 13.72
CA THR A 324 3.52 -7.65 12.53
C THR A 324 3.39 -6.84 11.24
N SER A 325 2.46 -5.88 11.19
CA SER A 325 2.32 -4.97 10.05
C SER A 325 3.56 -4.11 9.85
N GLY A 326 4.15 -3.60 10.94
CA GLY A 326 5.41 -2.86 10.87
C GLY A 326 6.53 -3.71 10.25
N LEU A 327 6.75 -4.91 10.76
CA LEU A 327 7.72 -5.85 10.20
C LEU A 327 7.42 -6.21 8.74
N TRP A 328 6.15 -6.36 8.38
CA TRP A 328 5.76 -6.64 7.00
C TRP A 328 6.17 -5.51 6.03
N HIS A 329 6.09 -4.26 6.46
CA HIS A 329 6.54 -3.12 5.65
C HIS A 329 8.06 -3.14 5.44
N GLY A 330 8.87 -3.39 6.47
CA GLY A 330 10.32 -3.41 6.30
C GLY A 330 11.06 -4.10 7.45
N ALA A 331 12.19 -4.69 7.11
CA ALA A 331 13.10 -5.33 8.05
C ALA A 331 14.00 -4.28 8.74
N ASN A 332 13.37 -3.37 9.51
CA ASN A 332 14.05 -2.31 10.25
C ASN A 332 13.26 -1.98 11.53
N TRP A 333 13.95 -1.60 12.58
CA TRP A 333 13.35 -1.18 13.86
C TRP A 333 12.43 0.05 13.71
N THR A 334 12.70 0.93 12.76
CA THR A 334 11.85 2.10 12.50
C THR A 334 10.44 1.69 12.12
N TYR A 335 10.26 0.65 11.29
CA TYR A 335 8.94 0.10 10.94
C TYR A 335 8.26 -0.61 12.11
N VAL A 336 9.02 -1.31 12.96
CA VAL A 336 8.48 -1.95 14.18
C VAL A 336 7.93 -0.88 15.12
N ILE A 337 8.67 0.22 15.33
CA ILE A 337 8.23 1.34 16.16
C ILE A 337 7.03 2.04 15.55
N TRP A 338 7.04 2.29 14.22
CA TRP A 338 5.90 2.84 13.52
C TRP A 338 4.63 1.99 13.72
N GLY A 339 4.74 0.68 13.55
CA GLY A 339 3.64 -0.25 13.83
C GLY A 339 3.20 -0.19 15.29
N GLY A 340 4.15 -0.25 16.23
CA GLY A 340 3.89 -0.15 17.67
C GLY A 340 3.16 1.14 18.06
N LEU A 341 3.54 2.29 17.50
CA LEU A 341 2.88 3.58 17.72
C LEU A 341 1.43 3.56 17.23
N ASN A 342 1.18 3.04 16.03
CA ASN A 342 -0.17 2.97 15.49
C ASN A 342 -1.07 2.01 16.30
N GLY A 343 -0.52 0.89 16.77
CA GLY A 343 -1.19 -0.01 17.71
C GLY A 343 -1.51 0.69 19.03
N LEU A 344 -0.52 1.40 19.60
CA LEU A 344 -0.66 2.13 20.84
C LEU A 344 -1.71 3.25 20.75
N TYR A 345 -1.74 4.01 19.65
CA TYR A 345 -2.77 5.04 19.42
C TYR A 345 -4.18 4.44 19.45
N GLN A 346 -4.38 3.25 18.89
CA GLN A 346 -5.70 2.60 18.94
C GLN A 346 -6.05 2.11 20.35
N VAL A 347 -5.09 1.54 21.08
CA VAL A 347 -5.29 1.09 22.47
C VAL A 347 -5.62 2.27 23.37
N ILE A 348 -4.80 3.34 23.34
CA ILE A 348 -5.03 4.56 24.11
C ILE A 348 -6.36 5.19 23.69
N GLY A 349 -6.62 5.28 22.39
CA GLY A 349 -7.88 5.80 21.87
C GLY A 349 -9.13 5.07 22.37
N ALA A 350 -9.03 3.76 22.55
CA ALA A 350 -10.11 2.94 23.10
C ALA A 350 -10.26 3.12 24.63
N GLN A 351 -9.15 3.20 25.36
CA GLN A 351 -9.14 3.38 26.81
C GLN A 351 -9.62 4.76 27.24
N THR A 352 -9.18 5.81 26.53
CA THR A 352 -9.46 7.21 26.84
C THR A 352 -10.82 7.71 26.33
N LYS A 353 -11.64 6.84 25.73
CA LYS A 353 -12.94 7.25 25.15
C LYS A 353 -13.83 8.00 26.12
N LYS A 354 -13.95 7.53 27.37
CA LYS A 354 -14.76 8.19 28.42
C LYS A 354 -14.16 9.54 28.83
N LEU A 355 -12.83 9.59 29.03
CA LEU A 355 -12.11 10.82 29.39
C LEU A 355 -12.28 11.89 28.30
N ARG A 356 -12.05 11.53 27.05
CA ARG A 356 -12.22 12.45 25.91
C ARG A 356 -13.67 12.96 25.79
N ALA A 357 -14.65 12.11 26.07
CA ALA A 357 -16.05 12.53 26.10
C ALA A 357 -16.31 13.53 27.24
N GLY A 358 -15.71 13.33 28.41
CA GLY A 358 -15.75 14.28 29.54
C GLY A 358 -15.09 15.62 29.21
N CYS A 359 -13.87 15.60 28.69
CA CYS A 359 -13.19 16.83 28.25
C CYS A 359 -14.00 17.61 27.20
N ARG A 360 -14.55 16.93 26.19
CA ARG A 360 -15.37 17.58 25.18
C ARG A 360 -16.61 18.27 25.78
N ARG A 361 -17.28 17.62 26.73
CA ARG A 361 -18.40 18.24 27.46
C ARG A 361 -17.98 19.49 28.22
N LEU A 362 -16.82 19.43 28.87
CA LEU A 362 -16.27 20.56 29.61
C LEU A 362 -15.98 21.77 28.70
N PHE A 363 -15.44 21.52 27.50
CA PHE A 363 -15.14 22.57 26.53
C PHE A 363 -16.30 22.87 25.54
N GLY A 364 -17.49 22.32 25.75
CA GLY A 364 -18.66 22.55 24.91
C GLY A 364 -18.54 21.99 23.49
N VAL A 365 -17.55 21.13 23.20
CA VAL A 365 -17.30 20.54 21.88
C VAL A 365 -18.26 19.37 21.64
N ARG A 366 -19.16 19.49 20.65
CA ARG A 366 -20.08 18.41 20.26
C ARG A 366 -19.47 17.56 19.14
N GLU A 367 -19.51 16.22 19.27
CA GLU A 367 -18.92 15.29 18.29
C GLU A 367 -19.50 15.45 16.87
N ASN A 368 -20.78 15.75 16.76
CA ASN A 368 -21.50 15.82 15.48
C ASN A 368 -21.48 17.21 14.83
N THR A 369 -20.73 18.17 15.37
CA THR A 369 -20.56 19.50 14.75
C THR A 369 -19.41 19.49 13.75
N GLY A 370 -19.45 20.37 12.75
CA GLY A 370 -18.36 20.52 11.79
C GLY A 370 -17.02 20.83 12.46
N SER A 371 -17.02 21.71 13.49
CA SER A 371 -15.82 22.05 14.27
C SER A 371 -15.30 20.88 15.08
N GLY A 372 -16.16 20.08 15.69
CA GLY A 372 -15.76 18.88 16.43
C GLY A 372 -15.14 17.80 15.52
N ARG A 373 -15.69 17.61 14.33
CA ARG A 373 -15.12 16.73 13.31
C ARG A 373 -13.78 17.24 12.82
N LEU A 374 -13.67 18.52 12.48
CA LEU A 374 -12.41 19.14 12.04
C LEU A 374 -11.31 18.96 13.07
N LEU A 375 -11.58 19.26 14.35
CA LEU A 375 -10.61 19.06 15.43
C LEU A 375 -10.17 17.59 15.54
N ALA A 376 -11.11 16.65 15.48
CA ALA A 376 -10.79 15.21 15.53
C ALA A 376 -9.95 14.78 14.32
N THR A 377 -10.26 15.27 13.12
CA THR A 377 -9.50 15.01 11.89
C THR A 377 -8.09 15.57 11.99
N VAL A 378 -7.93 16.83 12.42
CA VAL A 378 -6.60 17.45 12.56
C VAL A 378 -5.73 16.68 13.59
N ILE A 379 -6.28 16.34 14.75
CA ILE A 379 -5.54 15.56 15.77
C ILE A 379 -5.16 14.19 15.19
N THR A 380 -6.08 13.52 14.50
CA THR A 380 -5.79 12.21 13.89
C THR A 380 -4.71 12.31 12.83
N PHE A 381 -4.79 13.31 11.96
CA PHE A 381 -3.78 13.57 10.93
C PHE A 381 -2.40 13.84 11.55
N LEU A 382 -2.31 14.68 12.59
CA LEU A 382 -1.03 14.97 13.24
C LEU A 382 -0.42 13.74 13.92
N LEU A 383 -1.23 12.89 14.58
CA LEU A 383 -0.75 11.63 15.16
C LEU A 383 -0.19 10.67 14.09
N VAL A 384 -0.90 10.57 12.96
CA VAL A 384 -0.48 9.74 11.82
C VAL A 384 0.76 10.34 11.16
N ALA A 385 0.79 11.65 10.91
CA ALA A 385 1.95 12.35 10.34
C ALA A 385 3.20 12.20 11.23
N PHE A 386 3.04 12.28 12.56
CA PHE A 386 4.14 11.99 13.48
C PHE A 386 4.64 10.55 13.35
N SER A 387 3.75 9.57 13.23
CA SER A 387 4.17 8.17 13.05
C SER A 387 4.88 7.96 11.71
N TRP A 388 4.55 8.71 10.65
CA TRP A 388 5.21 8.65 9.37
C TRP A 388 6.68 9.07 9.40
N ILE A 389 7.14 9.83 10.42
CA ILE A 389 8.56 10.16 10.61
C ILE A 389 9.38 8.88 10.74
N PHE A 390 8.92 7.93 11.57
CA PHE A 390 9.58 6.63 11.71
C PHE A 390 9.54 5.79 10.43
N PHE A 391 8.48 5.90 9.67
CA PHE A 391 8.34 5.17 8.40
C PHE A 391 9.32 5.67 7.33
N ARG A 392 9.61 6.99 7.31
CA ARG A 392 10.52 7.61 6.31
C ARG A 392 11.98 7.51 6.72
N ALA A 393 12.29 7.55 7.98
CA ALA A 393 13.66 7.58 8.47
C ALA A 393 14.39 6.27 8.15
N ALA A 394 15.63 6.37 7.67
CA ALA A 394 16.45 5.21 7.34
C ALA A 394 16.87 4.43 8.60
N THR A 395 17.18 5.15 9.69
CA THR A 395 17.57 4.56 10.98
C THR A 395 16.75 5.13 12.12
N LEU A 396 16.79 4.46 13.27
CA LEU A 396 16.16 4.98 14.48
C LEU A 396 16.81 6.30 14.94
N GLU A 397 18.12 6.43 14.78
CA GLU A 397 18.88 7.64 15.10
C GLU A 397 18.41 8.82 14.23
N ASP A 398 18.21 8.60 12.93
CA ASP A 398 17.66 9.61 12.02
C ASP A 398 16.25 10.04 12.43
N ALA A 399 15.37 9.08 12.78
CA ALA A 399 14.03 9.38 13.27
C ALA A 399 14.06 10.26 14.53
N LEU A 400 14.91 9.91 15.49
CA LEU A 400 15.08 10.68 16.72
C LEU A 400 15.70 12.06 16.46
N THR A 401 16.61 12.16 15.49
CA THR A 401 17.18 13.43 15.05
C THR A 401 16.11 14.33 14.45
N VAL A 402 15.29 13.82 13.52
CA VAL A 402 14.15 14.55 12.95
C VAL A 402 13.22 15.05 14.05
N ILE A 403 12.87 14.20 15.03
CA ILE A 403 12.00 14.60 16.16
C ILE A 403 12.67 15.68 17.03
N ARG A 404 13.95 15.54 17.35
CA ARG A 404 14.69 16.53 18.12
C ARG A 404 14.72 17.87 17.39
N GLN A 405 15.05 17.85 16.11
CA GLN A 405 15.13 19.05 15.27
C GLN A 405 13.76 19.73 15.07
N LEU A 406 12.68 18.96 15.02
CA LEU A 406 11.31 19.48 14.93
C LEU A 406 10.97 20.42 16.09
N PHE A 407 11.47 20.12 17.30
CA PHE A 407 11.19 20.88 18.52
C PHE A 407 12.36 21.76 18.98
N SER A 408 13.47 21.85 18.23
CA SER A 408 14.66 22.60 18.63
C SER A 408 14.52 24.11 18.42
N SER A 409 13.68 24.54 17.50
CA SER A 409 13.52 25.94 17.12
C SER A 409 12.09 26.25 16.69
N PHE A 410 11.64 27.46 16.99
CA PHE A 410 10.39 28.00 16.45
C PHE A 410 10.72 29.09 15.44
N ASN A 411 10.76 28.72 14.14
CA ASN A 411 11.22 29.55 13.04
C ASN A 411 10.18 29.69 11.90
N PRO A 412 8.97 30.26 12.17
CA PRO A 412 7.90 30.34 11.17
C PRO A 412 8.23 31.23 9.96
N TRP A 413 9.23 32.12 10.07
CA TRP A 413 9.69 32.99 8.98
C TRP A 413 10.22 32.21 7.78
N VAL A 414 10.64 30.94 7.95
CA VAL A 414 11.01 30.03 6.85
C VAL A 414 9.91 29.94 5.77
N LEU A 415 8.66 30.17 6.14
CA LEU A 415 7.52 30.22 5.21
C LEU A 415 7.59 31.40 4.23
N PHE A 416 8.35 32.47 4.59
CA PHE A 416 8.33 33.75 3.89
C PHE A 416 9.70 34.23 3.41
N ASP A 417 10.80 33.68 3.93
CA ASP A 417 12.18 34.13 3.68
C ASP A 417 12.85 33.47 2.45
N GLY A 418 12.13 32.59 1.75
CA GLY A 418 12.63 31.89 0.58
C GLY A 418 13.40 30.59 0.89
N THR A 419 13.65 30.24 2.15
CA THR A 419 14.37 29.02 2.55
C THR A 419 13.74 27.76 1.93
N LEU A 420 12.39 27.70 1.83
CA LEU A 420 11.72 26.54 1.26
C LEU A 420 12.07 26.26 -0.21
N TYR A 421 12.49 27.27 -0.94
CA TYR A 421 12.87 27.14 -2.36
C TYR A 421 14.32 26.70 -2.53
N THR A 422 15.07 26.53 -1.44
CA THR A 422 16.43 25.98 -1.45
C THR A 422 16.45 24.46 -1.13
N LEU A 423 15.29 23.88 -0.86
CA LEU A 423 15.14 22.48 -0.48
C LEU A 423 14.97 21.54 -1.71
N GLY A 424 15.62 21.87 -2.82
CA GLY A 424 15.61 21.06 -4.03
C GLY A 424 14.47 21.35 -5.01
N LEU A 425 13.44 22.11 -4.61
CA LEU A 425 12.36 22.58 -5.47
C LEU A 425 12.54 24.07 -5.80
N SER A 426 12.40 24.43 -7.08
CA SER A 426 12.29 25.85 -7.45
C SER A 426 11.01 26.45 -6.82
N MET A 427 10.95 27.80 -6.74
CA MET A 427 9.75 28.51 -6.28
C MET A 427 8.50 28.09 -7.07
N VAL A 428 8.62 27.94 -8.39
CA VAL A 428 7.51 27.52 -9.26
C VAL A 428 7.09 26.09 -8.94
N ASP A 429 8.03 25.15 -8.82
CA ASP A 429 7.76 23.75 -8.50
C ASP A 429 7.13 23.58 -7.12
N PHE A 430 7.58 24.36 -6.15
CA PHE A 430 7.01 24.35 -4.80
C PHE A 430 5.52 24.75 -4.84
N TRP A 431 5.17 25.85 -5.52
CA TRP A 431 3.78 26.31 -5.61
C TRP A 431 2.92 25.41 -6.47
N ILE A 432 3.45 24.77 -7.52
CA ILE A 432 2.75 23.71 -8.24
C ILE A 432 2.45 22.55 -7.28
N GLY A 433 3.39 22.15 -6.44
CA GLY A 433 3.20 21.14 -5.41
C GLY A 433 2.09 21.51 -4.42
N VAL A 434 2.09 22.74 -3.93
CA VAL A 434 1.03 23.25 -3.02
C VAL A 434 -0.35 23.23 -3.69
N LEU A 435 -0.46 23.72 -4.93
CA LEU A 435 -1.72 23.68 -5.68
C LEU A 435 -2.20 22.26 -5.94
N ALA A 436 -1.27 21.35 -6.23
CA ALA A 436 -1.57 19.95 -6.42
C ALA A 436 -2.07 19.29 -5.11
N ILE A 437 -1.47 19.60 -3.96
CA ILE A 437 -1.96 19.18 -2.63
C ILE A 437 -3.38 19.70 -2.38
N LEU A 438 -3.63 20.97 -2.67
CA LEU A 438 -4.97 21.58 -2.52
C LEU A 438 -5.99 20.89 -3.44
N THR A 439 -5.60 20.48 -4.64
CA THR A 439 -6.44 19.73 -5.57
C THR A 439 -6.81 18.36 -5.00
N ILE A 440 -5.83 17.60 -4.45
CA ILE A 440 -6.08 16.33 -3.76
C ILE A 440 -7.07 16.53 -2.61
N PHE A 441 -6.82 17.55 -1.76
CA PHE A 441 -7.68 17.85 -0.63
C PHE A 441 -9.11 18.19 -1.06
N ALA A 442 -9.28 19.00 -2.12
CA ALA A 442 -10.59 19.37 -2.65
C ALA A 442 -11.35 18.15 -3.20
N VAL A 443 -10.69 17.29 -3.97
CA VAL A 443 -11.27 16.05 -4.51
C VAL A 443 -11.67 15.10 -3.38
N ASP A 444 -10.79 14.88 -2.40
CA ASP A 444 -11.08 14.04 -1.25
C ASP A 444 -12.24 14.59 -0.41
N LEU A 445 -12.33 15.93 -0.23
CA LEU A 445 -13.43 16.57 0.44
C LEU A 445 -14.77 16.37 -0.29
N LEU A 446 -14.76 16.44 -1.63
CA LEU A 446 -15.95 16.18 -2.43
C LEU A 446 -16.39 14.71 -2.30
N HIS A 447 -15.45 13.77 -2.34
CA HIS A 447 -15.74 12.36 -2.11
C HIS A 447 -16.27 12.09 -0.68
N GLU A 448 -15.71 12.72 0.35
CA GLU A 448 -16.21 12.63 1.74
C GLU A 448 -17.66 13.16 1.86
N LYS A 449 -18.05 14.11 1.01
CA LYS A 449 -19.43 14.58 0.86
C LYS A 449 -20.29 13.71 -0.07
N ASN A 450 -19.81 12.52 -0.46
CA ASN A 450 -20.48 11.60 -1.38
C ASN A 450 -20.70 12.14 -2.80
N VAL A 451 -19.95 13.15 -3.25
CA VAL A 451 -19.96 13.62 -4.64
C VAL A 451 -19.23 12.61 -5.52
N ARG A 452 -19.92 12.01 -6.46
CA ARG A 452 -19.36 11.04 -7.43
C ARG A 452 -18.82 11.76 -8.64
N ILE A 453 -17.63 12.35 -8.54
CA ILE A 453 -17.02 13.20 -9.58
C ILE A 453 -17.00 12.50 -10.95
N ARG A 454 -16.58 11.23 -11.01
CA ARG A 454 -16.54 10.47 -12.29
C ARG A 454 -17.91 10.36 -12.94
N GLN A 455 -18.94 10.04 -12.15
CA GLN A 455 -20.31 9.95 -12.65
C GLN A 455 -20.80 11.32 -13.12
N TRP A 456 -20.56 12.36 -12.34
CA TRP A 456 -20.90 13.74 -12.72
C TRP A 456 -20.25 14.16 -14.05
N VAL A 457 -18.96 13.82 -14.27
CA VAL A 457 -18.26 14.08 -15.54
C VAL A 457 -18.93 13.33 -16.70
N LEU A 458 -19.28 12.04 -16.50
CA LEU A 458 -19.90 11.22 -17.53
C LEU A 458 -21.32 11.70 -17.94
N GLU A 459 -22.01 12.40 -17.06
CA GLU A 459 -23.33 13.00 -17.31
C GLU A 459 -23.25 14.31 -18.11
N GLN A 460 -22.04 14.90 -18.27
CA GLN A 460 -21.86 16.13 -19.04
C GLN A 460 -21.90 15.87 -20.55
N ASN A 461 -22.10 16.94 -21.34
CA ASN A 461 -22.06 16.84 -22.78
C ASN A 461 -20.67 16.41 -23.29
N TRP A 462 -20.61 15.82 -24.47
CA TRP A 462 -19.37 15.21 -25.00
C TRP A 462 -18.23 16.23 -25.19
N MET A 463 -18.49 17.46 -25.60
CA MET A 463 -17.46 18.51 -25.76
C MET A 463 -16.79 18.84 -24.44
N PHE A 464 -17.61 19.10 -23.40
CA PHE A 464 -17.11 19.42 -22.07
C PHE A 464 -16.26 18.26 -21.50
N ARG A 465 -16.71 17.01 -21.69
CA ARG A 465 -15.94 15.82 -21.27
C ARG A 465 -14.59 15.76 -21.95
N TRP A 466 -14.51 15.99 -23.26
CA TRP A 466 -13.24 15.98 -23.99
C TRP A 466 -12.29 17.10 -23.51
N VAL A 467 -12.83 18.31 -23.28
CA VAL A 467 -12.04 19.40 -22.70
C VAL A 467 -11.44 18.97 -21.36
N LEU A 468 -12.23 18.38 -20.46
CA LEU A 468 -11.73 17.90 -19.16
C LEU A 468 -10.65 16.82 -19.31
N TYR A 469 -10.83 15.87 -20.22
CA TYR A 469 -9.86 14.80 -20.44
C TYR A 469 -8.53 15.36 -20.99
N PHE A 470 -8.60 16.28 -21.94
CA PHE A 470 -7.39 16.94 -22.47
C PHE A 470 -6.72 17.81 -21.41
N VAL A 471 -7.47 18.59 -20.64
CA VAL A 471 -6.92 19.37 -19.53
C VAL A 471 -6.20 18.46 -18.54
N ALA A 472 -6.82 17.36 -18.10
CA ALA A 472 -6.19 16.43 -17.18
C ALA A 472 -4.92 15.80 -17.77
N LEU A 473 -4.95 15.40 -19.04
CA LEU A 473 -3.78 14.87 -19.75
C LEU A 473 -2.66 15.90 -19.84
N PHE A 474 -2.95 17.13 -20.26
CA PHE A 474 -1.96 18.19 -20.39
C PHE A 474 -1.38 18.63 -19.03
N VAL A 475 -2.21 18.64 -17.98
CA VAL A 475 -1.70 18.87 -16.60
C VAL A 475 -0.65 17.84 -16.22
N ILE A 476 -0.87 16.55 -16.51
CA ILE A 476 0.11 15.50 -16.24
C ILE A 476 1.34 15.65 -17.13
N LEU A 477 1.17 15.94 -18.43
CA LEU A 477 2.28 16.08 -19.38
C LEU A 477 3.14 17.32 -19.10
N ILE A 478 2.55 18.42 -18.65
CA ILE A 478 3.29 19.69 -18.42
C ILE A 478 3.89 19.73 -17.01
N PHE A 479 3.12 19.26 -16.01
CA PHE A 479 3.50 19.38 -14.61
C PHE A 479 3.96 18.04 -13.98
N GLY A 480 3.94 16.94 -14.70
CA GLY A 480 4.47 15.68 -14.21
C GLY A 480 5.99 15.69 -14.05
N PHE A 481 6.50 15.00 -13.06
CA PHE A 481 7.92 14.77 -12.84
C PHE A 481 8.35 13.52 -13.61
N TYR A 482 9.16 13.69 -14.65
CA TYR A 482 9.71 12.62 -15.51
C TYR A 482 10.92 13.13 -16.28
N GLY A 483 11.67 12.26 -16.93
CA GLY A 483 12.80 12.64 -17.76
C GLY A 483 14.10 11.94 -17.37
N PRO A 484 15.26 12.33 -17.99
CA PRO A 484 16.53 11.59 -17.83
C PRO A 484 17.09 11.56 -16.40
N ASN A 485 16.72 12.55 -15.58
CA ASN A 485 17.18 12.65 -14.19
C ASN A 485 16.15 12.10 -13.19
N TYR A 486 15.05 11.52 -13.67
CA TYR A 486 14.02 10.94 -12.85
C TYR A 486 14.26 9.45 -12.68
N ASP A 487 14.43 9.01 -11.43
CA ASP A 487 14.50 7.60 -11.11
C ASP A 487 13.07 7.05 -10.84
N ALA A 488 12.53 6.35 -11.82
CA ALA A 488 11.21 5.73 -11.70
C ALA A 488 11.15 4.66 -10.58
N ALA A 489 12.29 4.16 -10.11
CA ALA A 489 12.39 3.20 -9.01
C ALA A 489 12.16 3.83 -7.62
N GLN A 490 11.95 5.16 -7.53
CA GLN A 490 11.64 5.85 -6.27
C GLN A 490 10.24 5.57 -5.73
N PHE A 491 9.51 4.60 -6.27
CA PHE A 491 8.27 4.17 -5.65
C PHE A 491 8.55 3.66 -4.24
N ILE A 492 7.84 4.22 -3.27
CA ILE A 492 8.15 4.05 -1.84
C ILE A 492 8.15 2.58 -1.40
N TYR A 493 7.31 1.72 -2.01
CA TYR A 493 7.25 0.28 -1.74
C TYR A 493 8.37 -0.56 -2.39
N PHE A 494 9.26 0.05 -3.18
CA PHE A 494 10.47 -0.63 -3.66
C PHE A 494 11.67 -0.43 -2.73
N GLN A 495 11.55 0.48 -1.78
CA GLN A 495 12.64 0.82 -0.87
C GLN A 495 12.71 -0.11 0.37
N PHE A 496 11.70 -0.98 0.56
CA PHE A 496 11.63 -1.89 1.72
C PHE A 496 11.04 -3.27 1.43
#